data_eca8b7f23632cf70748f5f627b0c04a7
#
_entry.id   eca8b7f23632cf70748f5f627b0c04a7
#
_cell.length_a   1.000
_cell.length_b   1.000
_cell.length_c   1.000
_cell.angle_alpha   90.00
_cell.angle_beta   90.00
_cell.angle_gamma   90.00
#
_symmetry.space_group_name_H-M   'P 1'
#
loop_
_entity.id
_entity.type
_entity.pdbx_description
1 polymer ?
#
loop_
_entity_poly.entity_id
_entity_poly.type
_entity_poly.pdbx_seq_one_letter_code
_entity_poly.pdbx_strand_id
1 'polypeptide(L)'
;APALPARSGPEAVRHYTRLSRQNYAIDLGPFPLGSCTMKHNPRLNEKMARLPGFADVHPLQPQKTVEGALEVIEQLADWLITLTGMASVAMSPKAGAHGELCGLLCIRAALDARGEKRDVVLVPESAHGTNPATAAFAGFKVQSIPATPEGRVDVEALKAKLGPNVAGVMITNPCLLYTSDAADD
;
A
#
# COMPACT_ATOMS: atom_id res chain seq x y z
N ALA A 1 -36.41 -23.48 11.44
CA ALA A 1 -35.29 -23.30 10.52
C ALA A 1 -35.83 -23.04 9.11
N PRO A 2 -35.24 -22.16 8.30
CA PRO A 2 -35.69 -21.94 6.93
C PRO A 2 -35.53 -23.23 6.12
N ALA A 3 -36.51 -23.52 5.26
CA ALA A 3 -36.43 -24.65 4.35
C ALA A 3 -35.37 -24.33 3.26
N LEU A 4 -34.22 -24.95 3.34
CA LEU A 4 -33.21 -24.85 2.31
C LEU A 4 -33.51 -25.86 1.18
N PRO A 5 -33.31 -25.46 -0.11
CA PRO A 5 -33.51 -26.38 -1.21
C PRO A 5 -32.49 -27.52 -1.14
N ALA A 6 -32.98 -28.75 -1.20
CA ALA A 6 -32.12 -29.94 -1.29
C ALA A 6 -31.45 -29.97 -2.67
N ARG A 7 -30.13 -29.97 -2.68
CA ARG A 7 -29.31 -30.03 -3.90
C ARG A 7 -28.22 -31.08 -3.74
N SER A 8 -27.88 -31.74 -4.84
CA SER A 8 -26.73 -32.63 -4.87
C SER A 8 -25.41 -31.82 -4.79
N GLY A 9 -24.34 -32.44 -4.32
CA GLY A 9 -23.03 -31.81 -4.28
C GLY A 9 -22.59 -31.23 -5.64
N PRO A 10 -22.70 -31.95 -6.76
CA PRO A 10 -22.39 -31.42 -8.09
C PRO A 10 -23.23 -30.20 -8.49
N GLU A 11 -24.53 -30.18 -8.18
CA GLU A 11 -25.39 -29.02 -8.46
C GLU A 11 -24.97 -27.79 -7.65
N ALA A 12 -24.66 -27.96 -6.37
CA ALA A 12 -24.19 -26.87 -5.52
C ALA A 12 -22.86 -26.30 -6.02
N VAL A 13 -21.88 -27.14 -6.34
CA VAL A 13 -20.58 -26.70 -6.86
C VAL A 13 -20.76 -25.95 -8.19
N ARG A 14 -21.54 -26.48 -9.13
CA ARG A 14 -21.80 -25.80 -10.40
C ARG A 14 -22.53 -24.47 -10.23
N HIS A 15 -23.45 -24.39 -9.27
CA HIS A 15 -24.14 -23.14 -8.97
C HIS A 15 -23.17 -22.08 -8.49
N TYR A 16 -22.36 -22.34 -7.47
CA TYR A 16 -21.41 -21.38 -6.93
C TYR A 16 -20.28 -21.06 -7.91
N THR A 17 -19.84 -22.01 -8.73
CA THR A 17 -18.88 -21.73 -9.80
C THR A 17 -19.44 -20.74 -10.83
N ARG A 18 -20.72 -20.86 -11.21
CA ARG A 18 -21.37 -19.87 -12.08
C ARG A 18 -21.47 -18.50 -11.45
N LEU A 19 -21.84 -18.43 -10.16
CA LEU A 19 -21.91 -17.18 -9.42
C LEU A 19 -20.54 -16.51 -9.30
N SER A 20 -19.50 -17.28 -9.01
CA SER A 20 -18.14 -16.74 -8.88
C SER A 20 -17.63 -16.06 -10.16
N ARG A 21 -18.08 -16.54 -11.34
CA ARG A 21 -17.72 -15.95 -12.63
C ARG A 21 -18.42 -14.61 -12.92
N GLN A 22 -19.43 -14.23 -12.14
CA GLN A 22 -20.08 -12.94 -12.26
C GLN A 22 -19.31 -11.84 -11.54
N ASN A 23 -18.36 -12.21 -10.69
CA ASN A 23 -17.44 -11.31 -10.03
C ASN A 23 -16.05 -11.44 -10.65
N TYR A 24 -15.30 -10.35 -10.59
CA TYR A 24 -13.91 -10.35 -11.02
C TYR A 24 -13.06 -11.23 -10.09
N ALA A 25 -12.14 -11.99 -10.69
CA ALA A 25 -11.14 -12.76 -9.95
C ALA A 25 -9.76 -12.58 -10.61
N ILE A 26 -8.73 -12.36 -9.80
CA ILE A 26 -7.37 -12.14 -10.29
C ILE A 26 -6.81 -13.34 -11.06
N ASP A 27 -7.30 -14.54 -10.80
CA ASP A 27 -6.94 -15.76 -11.53
C ASP A 27 -7.51 -15.80 -12.97
N LEU A 28 -8.47 -14.91 -13.29
CA LEU A 28 -9.11 -14.86 -14.62
C LEU A 28 -8.47 -13.80 -15.53
N GLY A 29 -7.70 -12.87 -14.98
CA GLY A 29 -7.05 -11.81 -15.74
C GLY A 29 -6.50 -10.70 -14.86
N PRO A 30 -5.77 -9.73 -15.42
CA PRO A 30 -5.22 -8.60 -14.67
C PRO A 30 -6.35 -7.67 -14.23
N PHE A 31 -6.22 -7.13 -13.02
CA PHE A 31 -7.17 -6.16 -12.49
C PHE A 31 -6.85 -4.76 -13.05
N PRO A 32 -7.81 -4.04 -13.64
CA PRO A 32 -7.54 -2.85 -14.44
C PRO A 32 -7.36 -1.55 -13.63
N LEU A 33 -7.44 -1.59 -12.29
CA LEU A 33 -7.32 -0.40 -11.45
C LEU A 33 -5.99 -0.34 -10.70
N GLY A 34 -5.29 0.79 -10.78
CA GLY A 34 -3.99 0.98 -10.15
C GLY A 34 -4.06 1.03 -8.63
N SER A 35 -4.89 1.91 -8.06
CA SER A 35 -4.95 2.15 -6.61
C SER A 35 -5.52 0.97 -5.80
N CYS A 36 -6.43 0.21 -6.38
CA CYS A 36 -7.03 -0.98 -5.77
C CYS A 36 -6.52 -2.26 -6.42
N THR A 37 -5.31 -2.26 -6.94
CA THR A 37 -4.78 -3.39 -7.70
C THR A 37 -4.82 -4.68 -6.89
N MET A 38 -5.55 -5.64 -7.37
CA MET A 38 -5.52 -7.00 -6.86
C MET A 38 -4.32 -7.70 -7.50
N LYS A 39 -3.28 -7.95 -6.72
CA LYS A 39 -2.08 -8.64 -7.18
C LYS A 39 -2.35 -10.13 -7.29
N HIS A 40 -1.74 -10.78 -8.27
CA HIS A 40 -1.74 -12.23 -8.32
C HIS A 40 -1.11 -12.79 -7.03
N ASN A 41 -1.85 -13.66 -6.36
CA ASN A 41 -1.38 -14.35 -5.16
C ASN A 41 -1.24 -15.84 -5.48
N PRO A 42 -0.01 -16.35 -5.59
CA PRO A 42 0.20 -17.78 -5.84
C PRO A 42 -0.49 -18.64 -4.78
N ARG A 43 -1.23 -19.65 -5.21
CA ARG A 43 -1.98 -20.54 -4.28
C ARG A 43 -1.08 -21.24 -3.27
N LEU A 44 0.21 -21.37 -3.59
CA LEU A 44 1.21 -21.86 -2.65
C LEU A 44 1.32 -20.96 -1.41
N ASN A 45 1.30 -19.64 -1.60
CA ASN A 45 1.37 -18.67 -0.49
C ASN A 45 0.20 -18.86 0.48
N GLU A 46 -1.02 -19.04 -0.05
CA GLU A 46 -2.20 -19.33 0.78
C GLU A 46 -2.07 -20.65 1.54
N LYS A 47 -1.49 -21.66 0.90
CA LYS A 47 -1.25 -22.96 1.55
C LYS A 47 -0.24 -22.84 2.69
N MET A 48 0.84 -22.10 2.47
CA MET A 48 1.88 -21.88 3.49
C MET A 48 1.36 -21.02 4.65
N ALA A 49 0.63 -19.93 4.36
CA ALA A 49 0.07 -19.06 5.37
C ALA A 49 -0.92 -19.76 6.32
N ARG A 50 -1.57 -20.85 5.86
CA ARG A 50 -2.50 -21.64 6.67
C ARG A 50 -1.84 -22.72 7.54
N LEU A 51 -0.53 -22.89 7.45
CA LEU A 51 0.17 -23.79 8.36
C LEU A 51 0.02 -23.29 9.81
N PRO A 52 -0.23 -24.18 10.78
CA PRO A 52 -0.44 -23.79 12.17
C PRO A 52 0.68 -22.92 12.75
N GLY A 53 1.94 -23.17 12.33
CA GLY A 53 3.09 -22.37 12.74
C GLY A 53 3.08 -20.92 12.27
N PHE A 54 2.20 -20.55 11.33
CA PHE A 54 1.97 -19.18 10.87
C PHE A 54 0.57 -18.65 11.25
N ALA A 55 -0.48 -19.47 11.05
CA ALA A 55 -1.86 -19.05 11.25
C ALA A 55 -2.29 -18.98 12.71
N ASP A 56 -1.77 -19.85 13.56
CA ASP A 56 -2.22 -20.01 14.95
C ASP A 56 -1.27 -19.38 15.96
N VAL A 57 -0.43 -18.45 15.54
CA VAL A 57 0.51 -17.75 16.40
C VAL A 57 -0.14 -16.53 17.07
N HIS A 58 0.22 -16.28 18.33
CA HIS A 58 -0.23 -15.10 19.07
C HIS A 58 0.87 -14.03 19.08
N PRO A 59 0.54 -12.72 18.86
CA PRO A 59 1.54 -11.64 18.81
C PRO A 59 2.42 -11.51 20.06
N LEU A 60 1.92 -11.93 21.22
CA LEU A 60 2.64 -11.84 22.50
C LEU A 60 3.21 -13.18 22.98
N GLN A 61 3.18 -14.23 22.15
CA GLN A 61 3.82 -15.49 22.56
C GLN A 61 5.37 -15.36 22.58
N PRO A 62 6.07 -16.18 23.36
CA PRO A 62 7.53 -16.08 23.47
C PRO A 62 8.22 -16.22 22.11
N GLN A 63 9.16 -15.33 21.78
CA GLN A 63 9.87 -15.30 20.50
C GLN A 63 10.47 -16.64 20.09
N LYS A 64 11.04 -17.37 21.03
CA LYS A 64 11.61 -18.72 20.82
C LYS A 64 10.64 -19.75 20.24
N THR A 65 9.34 -19.46 20.26
CA THR A 65 8.29 -20.34 19.71
C THR A 65 7.83 -19.93 18.33
N VAL A 66 8.36 -18.84 17.79
CA VAL A 66 7.98 -18.25 16.48
C VAL A 66 9.20 -17.84 15.65
N GLU A 67 10.36 -18.41 15.92
CA GLU A 67 11.62 -18.08 15.24
C GLU A 67 11.50 -18.14 13.72
N GLY A 68 10.88 -19.19 13.17
CA GLY A 68 10.69 -19.30 11.71
C GLY A 68 9.79 -18.21 11.11
N ALA A 69 8.78 -17.73 11.84
CA ALA A 69 7.95 -16.62 11.39
C ALA A 69 8.73 -15.28 11.40
N LEU A 70 9.57 -15.08 12.41
CA LEU A 70 10.45 -13.91 12.51
C LEU A 70 11.51 -13.93 11.41
N GLU A 71 12.10 -15.10 11.13
CA GLU A 71 13.07 -15.27 10.05
C GLU A 71 12.48 -14.92 8.67
N VAL A 72 11.24 -15.30 8.38
CA VAL A 72 10.54 -14.90 7.14
C VAL A 72 10.41 -13.38 7.03
N ILE A 73 10.08 -12.70 8.14
CA ILE A 73 9.97 -11.23 8.17
C ILE A 73 11.34 -10.59 7.95
N GLU A 74 12.38 -11.10 8.61
CA GLU A 74 13.76 -10.60 8.49
C GLU A 74 14.28 -10.76 7.06
N GLN A 75 14.16 -11.94 6.46
CA GLN A 75 14.57 -12.18 5.07
C GLN A 75 13.84 -11.26 4.09
N LEU A 76 12.54 -11.07 4.28
CA LEU A 76 11.78 -10.13 3.42
C LEU A 76 12.26 -8.69 3.61
N ALA A 77 12.58 -8.28 4.84
CA ALA A 77 13.13 -6.96 5.11
C ALA A 77 14.47 -6.76 4.38
N ASP A 78 15.37 -7.73 4.45
CA ASP A 78 16.67 -7.69 3.77
C ASP A 78 16.53 -7.61 2.25
N TRP A 79 15.59 -8.36 1.67
CA TRP A 79 15.33 -8.29 0.24
C TRP A 79 14.80 -6.91 -0.18
N LEU A 80 13.87 -6.35 0.60
CA LEU A 80 13.34 -5.00 0.32
C LEU A 80 14.42 -3.92 0.45
N ILE A 81 15.26 -3.98 1.47
CA ILE A 81 16.40 -3.07 1.63
C ILE A 81 17.35 -3.19 0.43
N THR A 82 17.68 -4.41 0.01
CA THR A 82 18.56 -4.66 -1.13
C THR A 82 17.99 -4.13 -2.44
N LEU A 83 16.69 -4.37 -2.69
CA LEU A 83 16.02 -3.94 -3.92
C LEU A 83 15.83 -2.43 -4.01
N THR A 84 15.57 -1.77 -2.89
CA THR A 84 15.30 -0.33 -2.85
C THR A 84 16.55 0.53 -2.61
N GLY A 85 17.63 -0.06 -2.11
CA GLY A 85 18.83 0.67 -1.66
C GLY A 85 18.59 1.54 -0.42
N MET A 86 17.47 1.34 0.29
CA MET A 86 17.14 2.08 1.51
C MET A 86 17.91 1.55 2.72
N ALA A 87 18.12 2.40 3.73
CA ALA A 87 18.86 2.04 4.93
C ALA A 87 18.09 1.09 5.86
N SER A 88 16.76 1.12 5.81
CA SER A 88 15.89 0.25 6.61
C SER A 88 14.49 0.18 6.03
N VAL A 89 13.67 -0.74 6.56
CA VAL A 89 12.29 -0.92 6.16
C VAL A 89 11.40 -1.13 7.39
N ALA A 90 10.20 -0.56 7.38
CA ALA A 90 9.18 -0.81 8.39
C ALA A 90 8.27 -1.95 7.92
N MET A 91 8.27 -3.07 8.64
CA MET A 91 7.48 -4.27 8.31
C MET A 91 6.10 -4.30 8.96
N SER A 92 5.76 -3.32 9.82
CA SER A 92 4.48 -3.26 10.53
C SER A 92 3.31 -2.66 9.75
N PRO A 93 3.45 -1.79 8.73
CA PRO A 93 2.33 -1.32 7.95
C PRO A 93 1.54 -2.45 7.30
N LYS A 94 0.19 -2.36 7.37
CA LYS A 94 -0.73 -3.40 6.87
C LYS A 94 -1.45 -3.01 5.57
N ALA A 95 -1.37 -1.75 5.18
CA ALA A 95 -1.98 -1.20 3.97
C ALA A 95 -1.15 -0.01 3.47
N GLY A 96 -1.39 0.44 2.22
CA GLY A 96 -0.71 1.60 1.64
C GLY A 96 -0.85 2.85 2.48
N ALA A 97 -2.07 3.19 2.91
CA ALA A 97 -2.31 4.34 3.77
C ALA A 97 -1.56 4.27 5.11
N HIS A 98 -1.37 3.08 5.67
CA HIS A 98 -0.59 2.89 6.89
C HIS A 98 0.91 3.10 6.63
N GLY A 99 1.41 2.68 5.45
CA GLY A 99 2.78 2.96 5.02
C GLY A 99 3.03 4.46 4.81
N GLU A 100 2.09 5.17 4.17
CA GLU A 100 2.13 6.63 4.02
C GLU A 100 2.22 7.34 5.38
N LEU A 101 1.36 6.95 6.32
CA LEU A 101 1.37 7.49 7.68
C LEU A 101 2.70 7.24 8.39
N CYS A 102 3.20 6.01 8.33
CA CYS A 102 4.50 5.65 8.90
C CYS A 102 5.62 6.54 8.35
N GLY A 103 5.68 6.72 7.02
CA GLY A 103 6.67 7.57 6.37
C GLY A 103 6.57 9.03 6.81
N LEU A 104 5.37 9.60 6.87
CA LEU A 104 5.17 10.98 7.31
C LEU A 104 5.49 11.19 8.80
N LEU A 105 5.19 10.22 9.65
CA LEU A 105 5.59 10.26 11.06
C LEU A 105 7.11 10.18 11.22
N CYS A 106 7.80 9.38 10.39
CA CYS A 106 9.27 9.36 10.36
C CYS A 106 9.85 10.71 9.93
N ILE A 107 9.27 11.34 8.90
CA ILE A 107 9.68 12.69 8.46
C ILE A 107 9.47 13.70 9.59
N ARG A 108 8.30 13.68 10.25
CA ARG A 108 8.03 14.56 11.40
C ARG A 108 9.06 14.38 12.51
N ALA A 109 9.28 13.15 12.93
CA ALA A 109 10.25 12.84 13.99
C ALA A 109 11.68 13.28 13.61
N ALA A 110 12.08 13.13 12.36
CA ALA A 110 13.39 13.56 11.88
C ALA A 110 13.54 15.10 11.88
N LEU A 111 12.50 15.82 11.49
CA LEU A 111 12.47 17.29 11.54
C LEU A 111 12.51 17.82 12.98
N ASP A 112 11.71 17.21 13.86
CA ASP A 112 11.68 17.57 15.28
C ASP A 112 13.05 17.33 15.96
N ALA A 113 13.70 16.20 15.65
CA ALA A 113 15.04 15.88 16.16
C ALA A 113 16.12 16.85 15.68
N ARG A 114 15.93 17.48 14.50
CA ARG A 114 16.85 18.51 13.95
C ARG A 114 16.44 19.93 14.38
N GLY A 115 15.33 20.12 15.04
CA GLY A 115 14.79 21.43 15.36
C GLY A 115 14.31 22.23 14.13
N GLU A 116 14.03 21.54 13.02
CA GLU A 116 13.57 22.14 11.78
C GLU A 116 12.06 22.34 11.76
N LYS A 117 11.62 23.59 11.60
CA LYS A 117 10.19 23.94 11.50
C LYS A 117 9.71 23.91 10.06
N ARG A 118 9.50 22.70 9.53
CA ARG A 118 8.89 22.50 8.22
C ARG A 118 7.53 21.85 8.43
N ASP A 119 6.47 22.55 8.05
CA ASP A 119 5.10 22.15 8.34
C ASP A 119 4.22 21.93 7.10
N VAL A 120 4.78 22.11 5.89
CA VAL A 120 4.06 21.97 4.63
C VAL A 120 4.43 20.69 3.92
N VAL A 121 3.43 19.95 3.47
CA VAL A 121 3.56 18.85 2.51
C VAL A 121 2.86 19.22 1.21
N LEU A 122 3.58 19.12 0.10
CA LEU A 122 3.04 19.39 -1.24
C LEU A 122 2.41 18.10 -1.79
N VAL A 123 1.20 18.21 -2.31
CA VAL A 123 0.41 17.08 -2.82
C VAL A 123 -0.24 17.47 -4.14
N PRO A 124 -0.09 16.70 -5.24
CA PRO A 124 -0.81 16.95 -6.48
C PRO A 124 -2.33 16.96 -6.26
N GLU A 125 -3.05 17.83 -6.95
CA GLU A 125 -4.52 17.89 -6.86
C GLU A 125 -5.19 16.60 -7.35
N SER A 126 -4.52 15.85 -8.22
CA SER A 126 -4.96 14.54 -8.71
C SER A 126 -4.60 13.39 -7.78
N ALA A 127 -3.95 13.64 -6.63
CA ALA A 127 -3.51 12.59 -5.73
C ALA A 127 -4.69 11.83 -5.12
N HIS A 128 -4.43 10.58 -4.74
CA HIS A 128 -5.39 9.80 -3.96
C HIS A 128 -5.74 10.52 -2.65
N GLY A 129 -7.01 10.45 -2.24
CA GLY A 129 -7.49 11.16 -1.04
C GLY A 129 -6.77 10.82 0.26
N THR A 130 -6.12 9.66 0.35
CA THR A 130 -5.28 9.30 1.51
C THR A 130 -4.06 10.17 1.65
N ASN A 131 -3.46 10.68 0.56
CA ASN A 131 -2.25 11.48 0.62
C ASN A 131 -2.46 12.79 1.44
N PRO A 132 -3.41 13.67 1.09
CA PRO A 132 -3.67 14.86 1.88
C PRO A 132 -4.19 14.53 3.28
N ALA A 133 -5.04 13.51 3.43
CA ALA A 133 -5.59 13.10 4.70
C ALA A 133 -4.50 12.63 5.67
N THR A 134 -3.58 11.80 5.21
CA THR A 134 -2.46 11.29 6.02
C THR A 134 -1.47 12.39 6.38
N ALA A 135 -1.20 13.33 5.46
CA ALA A 135 -0.36 14.48 5.75
C ALA A 135 -0.96 15.36 6.85
N ALA A 136 -2.26 15.66 6.76
CA ALA A 136 -2.99 16.40 7.79
C ALA A 136 -3.00 15.64 9.14
N PHE A 137 -3.22 14.33 9.12
CA PHE A 137 -3.20 13.48 10.31
C PHE A 137 -1.83 13.46 11.00
N ALA A 138 -0.74 13.49 10.22
CA ALA A 138 0.63 13.62 10.74
C ALA A 138 0.98 15.07 11.20
N GLY A 139 0.03 16.00 11.20
CA GLY A 139 0.21 17.37 11.66
C GLY A 139 0.85 18.33 10.65
N PHE A 140 0.88 17.97 9.36
CA PHE A 140 1.35 18.84 8.30
C PHE A 140 0.21 19.66 7.68
N LYS A 141 0.52 20.84 7.20
CA LYS A 141 -0.35 21.61 6.29
C LYS A 141 -0.19 21.08 4.89
N VAL A 142 -1.30 20.81 4.23
CA VAL A 142 -1.30 20.36 2.85
C VAL A 142 -1.37 21.55 1.90
N GLN A 143 -0.48 21.58 0.91
CA GLN A 143 -0.53 22.55 -0.17
C GLN A 143 -0.62 21.80 -1.50
N SER A 144 -1.68 22.10 -2.26
CA SER A 144 -1.94 21.43 -3.54
C SER A 144 -0.98 21.92 -4.64
N ILE A 145 -0.59 21.01 -5.53
CA ILE A 145 0.14 21.29 -6.76
C ILE A 145 -0.86 21.09 -7.91
N PRO A 146 -1.06 22.07 -8.81
CA PRO A 146 -1.98 21.92 -9.93
C PRO A 146 -1.50 20.85 -10.91
N ALA A 147 -2.43 20.32 -11.70
CA ALA A 147 -2.15 19.47 -12.85
C ALA A 147 -2.02 20.30 -14.12
N THR A 148 -1.26 19.81 -15.09
CA THR A 148 -1.27 20.33 -16.46
C THR A 148 -2.57 19.93 -17.18
N PRO A 149 -2.90 20.54 -18.34
CA PRO A 149 -4.06 20.13 -19.14
C PRO A 149 -4.06 18.64 -19.52
N GLU A 150 -2.89 18.05 -19.62
CA GLU A 150 -2.68 16.61 -19.92
C GLU A 150 -2.82 15.73 -18.68
N GLY A 151 -3.12 16.29 -17.49
CA GLY A 151 -3.31 15.56 -16.23
C GLY A 151 -2.02 15.17 -15.52
N ARG A 152 -0.88 15.69 -15.94
CA ARG A 152 0.41 15.49 -15.25
C ARG A 152 0.61 16.52 -14.16
N VAL A 153 1.53 16.24 -13.23
CA VAL A 153 1.93 17.22 -12.21
C VAL A 153 2.62 18.41 -12.89
N ASP A 154 2.18 19.63 -12.59
CA ASP A 154 2.84 20.85 -13.05
C ASP A 154 4.17 21.03 -12.28
N VAL A 155 5.27 20.70 -12.95
CA VAL A 155 6.63 20.77 -12.38
C VAL A 155 7.05 22.20 -12.07
N GLU A 156 6.64 23.18 -12.88
CA GLU A 156 6.97 24.59 -12.65
C GLU A 156 6.21 25.14 -11.44
N ALA A 157 4.94 24.79 -11.30
CA ALA A 157 4.16 25.10 -10.10
C ALA A 157 4.72 24.40 -8.85
N LEU A 158 5.20 23.16 -8.97
CA LEU A 158 5.90 22.46 -7.90
C LEU A 158 7.16 23.23 -7.48
N LYS A 159 8.04 23.56 -8.43
CA LYS A 159 9.27 24.31 -8.16
C LYS A 159 8.99 25.65 -7.48
N ALA A 160 7.96 26.36 -7.94
CA ALA A 160 7.56 27.66 -7.36
C ALA A 160 7.10 27.55 -5.91
N LYS A 161 6.60 26.37 -5.49
CA LYS A 161 6.13 26.12 -4.12
C LYS A 161 7.20 25.53 -3.20
N LEU A 162 8.34 25.13 -3.73
CA LEU A 162 9.44 24.65 -2.90
C LEU A 162 10.01 25.81 -2.06
N GLY A 163 10.21 25.55 -0.78
CA GLY A 163 10.71 26.54 0.15
C GLY A 163 11.19 25.91 1.47
N PRO A 164 11.78 26.72 2.34
CA PRO A 164 12.34 26.22 3.61
C PRO A 164 11.31 25.65 4.58
N ASN A 165 10.03 25.95 4.37
CA ASN A 165 8.91 25.43 5.16
C ASN A 165 8.34 24.12 4.63
N VAL A 166 8.81 23.62 3.48
CA VAL A 166 8.35 22.37 2.86
C VAL A 166 9.06 21.19 3.53
N ALA A 167 8.28 20.31 4.13
CA ALA A 167 8.73 19.07 4.75
C ALA A 167 8.92 17.95 3.75
N GLY A 168 8.07 17.89 2.71
CA GLY A 168 8.13 16.86 1.70
C GLY A 168 7.10 17.04 0.59
N VAL A 169 7.19 16.14 -0.39
CA VAL A 169 6.27 16.04 -1.52
C VAL A 169 5.73 14.62 -1.54
N MET A 170 4.41 14.46 -1.66
CA MET A 170 3.76 13.16 -1.84
C MET A 170 3.29 13.03 -3.28
N ILE A 171 3.88 12.13 -4.03
CA ILE A 171 3.58 11.88 -5.43
C ILE A 171 3.38 10.39 -5.64
N THR A 172 2.39 10.01 -6.46
CA THR A 172 2.22 8.65 -6.94
C THR A 172 3.05 8.45 -8.20
N ASN A 173 3.98 7.53 -8.16
CA ASN A 173 4.83 7.18 -9.28
C ASN A 173 4.44 5.79 -9.83
N PRO A 174 4.28 5.60 -11.14
CA PRO A 174 4.52 6.60 -12.21
C PRO A 174 3.39 7.61 -12.37
N CYS A 175 2.13 7.24 -12.16
CA CYS A 175 0.97 8.13 -12.24
C CYS A 175 -0.27 7.52 -11.60
N LEU A 176 -1.18 8.33 -11.07
CA LEU A 176 -2.46 7.85 -10.55
C LEU A 176 -3.54 7.76 -11.64
N LEU A 177 -3.59 8.72 -12.57
CA LEU A 177 -4.67 8.84 -13.55
C LEU A 177 -4.41 8.08 -14.85
N TYR A 178 -3.16 7.97 -15.25
CA TYR A 178 -2.75 7.25 -16.44
C TYR A 178 -1.77 6.15 -16.04
N THR A 179 -2.02 4.96 -16.51
CA THR A 179 -1.02 3.89 -16.47
C THR A 179 0.05 4.18 -17.51
N SER A 180 0.97 5.09 -17.24
CA SER A 180 2.23 5.10 -17.96
C SER A 180 3.01 3.88 -17.54
N ASP A 181 3.56 3.16 -18.49
CA ASP A 181 4.52 2.12 -18.20
C ASP A 181 5.75 2.81 -17.60
N ALA A 182 6.16 2.37 -16.40
CA ALA A 182 7.36 2.89 -15.76
C ALA A 182 8.65 2.66 -16.58
N ALA A 183 8.57 1.90 -17.66
CA ALA A 183 9.64 1.68 -18.62
C ALA A 183 9.69 2.76 -19.73
N ASP A 184 8.66 3.59 -19.85
CA ASP A 184 8.56 4.65 -20.87
C ASP A 184 9.02 6.02 -20.35
N ASP A 185 9.34 6.14 -19.05
CA ASP A 185 9.90 7.30 -18.36
C ASP A 185 11.38 7.05 -18.01
#